data_53fdb78d8ef2e4db0a097d834af87b64
#
_entry.id   53fdb78d8ef2e4db0a097d834af87b64
#
_cell.length_a   1.000
_cell.length_b   1.000
_cell.length_c   1.000
_cell.angle_alpha   90.00
_cell.angle_beta   90.00
_cell.angle_gamma   90.00
#
_symmetry.space_group_name_H-M   'P 1'
#
loop_
_entity.id
_entity.type
_entity.pdbx_description
1 polymer ?
#
loop_
_entity_poly.entity_id
_entity_poly.type
_entity_poly.pdbx_seq_one_letter_code
_entity_poly.pdbx_strand_id
1 'polypeptide(L)'
;TGGEPFLIPEYREILERIVAMGRAKEVYLNYSTNCTVMPSKKLIELWSKFRKVEFATSIDGVGPVIEYQRYPTKWTQVEKVVETLMRLSKDMNVHVGTRPTITLMNVLDVPNITRWWADMMNKHYRDKFDNGAWINHTHCLNPKYVSCTTLPQWAKEIVAKKLVNAPTKRQQENWDYLVKYTMSQDNWHLYGDAFKDYTGKLDQRRGEDFAKV
;
A
#
# COMPACT_ATOMS: atom_id res chain seq x y z
N THR A 1 -7.44 -10.38 12.82
CA THR A 1 -6.94 -9.41 11.82
C THR A 1 -5.47 -9.18 12.09
N GLY A 2 -4.61 -9.58 11.18
CA GLY A 2 -3.15 -9.46 11.26
C GLY A 2 -2.50 -10.57 10.46
N GLY A 3 -1.30 -10.32 9.92
CA GLY A 3 -0.57 -11.22 9.05
C GLY A 3 -1.03 -11.16 7.59
N GLU A 4 -0.36 -11.96 6.75
CA GLU A 4 -0.68 -12.06 5.33
C GLU A 4 -1.79 -13.10 5.11
N PRO A 5 -2.98 -12.72 4.60
CA PRO A 5 -4.13 -13.61 4.52
C PRO A 5 -3.89 -14.83 3.63
N PHE A 6 -2.99 -14.74 2.64
CA PHE A 6 -2.71 -15.84 1.72
C PHE A 6 -1.86 -16.95 2.36
N LEU A 7 -1.28 -16.72 3.54
CA LEU A 7 -0.53 -17.71 4.32
C LEU A 7 -1.39 -18.47 5.35
N ILE A 8 -2.62 -18.04 5.59
CA ILE A 8 -3.46 -18.58 6.66
C ILE A 8 -4.34 -19.73 6.12
N PRO A 9 -4.03 -21.01 6.45
CA PRO A 9 -4.78 -22.16 5.92
C PRO A 9 -6.27 -22.12 6.29
N GLU A 10 -6.60 -21.62 7.48
CA GLU A 10 -7.97 -21.54 7.99
C GLU A 10 -8.86 -20.64 7.14
N TYR A 11 -8.31 -19.61 6.51
CA TYR A 11 -9.07 -18.79 5.56
C TYR A 11 -9.53 -19.60 4.36
N ARG A 12 -8.68 -20.45 3.83
CA ARG A 12 -9.05 -21.31 2.72
C ARG A 12 -10.15 -22.30 3.11
N GLU A 13 -10.04 -22.91 4.29
CA GLU A 13 -11.06 -23.85 4.79
C GLU A 13 -12.42 -23.15 4.97
N ILE A 14 -12.45 -21.92 5.48
CA ILE A 14 -13.67 -21.12 5.59
C ILE A 14 -14.29 -20.89 4.21
N LEU A 15 -13.48 -20.51 3.20
CA LEU A 15 -13.97 -20.30 1.84
C LEU A 15 -14.53 -21.60 1.23
N GLU A 16 -13.85 -22.74 1.41
CA GLU A 16 -14.31 -24.05 0.96
C GLU A 16 -15.68 -24.41 1.59
N ARG A 17 -15.86 -24.17 2.89
CA ARG A 17 -17.12 -24.38 3.59
C ARG A 17 -18.25 -23.49 3.05
N ILE A 18 -17.99 -22.20 2.82
CA ILE A 18 -18.97 -21.28 2.26
C ILE A 18 -19.40 -21.73 0.86
N VAL A 19 -18.46 -22.19 0.04
CA VAL A 19 -18.74 -22.74 -1.28
C VAL A 19 -19.58 -24.02 -1.19
N ALA A 20 -19.23 -24.95 -0.29
CA ALA A 20 -19.96 -26.20 -0.07
C ALA A 20 -21.40 -25.97 0.40
N MET A 21 -21.65 -24.88 1.16
CA MET A 21 -23.00 -24.46 1.58
C MET A 21 -23.81 -23.77 0.48
N GLY A 22 -23.26 -23.58 -0.73
CA GLY A 22 -23.92 -22.89 -1.84
C GLY A 22 -24.09 -21.37 -1.65
N ARG A 23 -23.43 -20.75 -0.63
CA ARG A 23 -23.64 -19.36 -0.24
C ARG A 23 -22.61 -18.37 -0.80
N ALA A 24 -21.62 -18.86 -1.58
CA ALA A 24 -20.49 -18.04 -2.08
C ALA A 24 -20.96 -16.79 -2.88
N LYS A 25 -22.05 -16.92 -3.67
CA LYS A 25 -22.60 -15.83 -4.47
C LYS A 25 -23.27 -14.72 -3.66
N GLU A 26 -23.47 -14.91 -2.36
CA GLU A 26 -24.01 -13.92 -1.44
C GLU A 26 -22.90 -13.16 -0.69
N VAL A 27 -21.66 -13.63 -0.76
CA VAL A 27 -20.55 -13.16 0.06
C VAL A 27 -19.60 -12.26 -0.72
N TYR A 28 -19.27 -11.13 -0.11
CA TYR A 28 -18.15 -10.26 -0.51
C TYR A 28 -16.91 -10.59 0.32
N LEU A 29 -15.81 -10.79 -0.34
CA LEU A 29 -14.51 -10.97 0.31
C LEU A 29 -13.73 -9.65 0.25
N ASN A 30 -13.16 -9.25 1.38
CA ASN A 30 -12.28 -8.09 1.46
C ASN A 30 -10.97 -8.51 2.12
N TYR A 31 -9.85 -8.30 1.43
CA TYR A 31 -8.51 -8.64 1.88
C TYR A 31 -7.66 -7.38 2.02
N SER A 32 -6.90 -7.29 3.12
CA SER A 32 -5.73 -6.43 3.19
C SER A 32 -4.49 -7.30 3.05
N THR A 33 -3.63 -6.99 2.09
CA THR A 33 -2.43 -7.78 1.79
C THR A 33 -1.21 -6.88 1.61
N ASN A 34 -0.06 -7.34 2.09
CA ASN A 34 1.23 -6.71 1.85
C ASN A 34 1.86 -7.12 0.50
N CYS A 35 1.18 -8.00 -0.25
CA CYS A 35 1.60 -8.50 -1.56
C CYS A 35 2.95 -9.23 -1.54
N THR A 36 3.37 -9.80 -0.42
CA THR A 36 4.63 -10.58 -0.34
C THR A 36 4.44 -12.04 -0.72
N VAL A 37 3.19 -12.51 -0.81
CA VAL A 37 2.86 -13.91 -1.07
C VAL A 37 1.97 -14.02 -2.30
N MET A 38 2.38 -14.87 -3.24
CA MET A 38 1.56 -15.18 -4.42
C MET A 38 0.37 -16.06 -4.02
N PRO A 39 -0.87 -15.70 -4.37
CA PRO A 39 -2.02 -16.55 -4.11
C PRO A 39 -1.90 -17.88 -4.85
N SER A 40 -2.26 -18.98 -4.19
CA SER A 40 -2.26 -20.29 -4.83
C SER A 40 -3.35 -20.41 -5.89
N LYS A 41 -3.16 -21.27 -6.91
CA LYS A 41 -4.18 -21.55 -7.93
C LYS A 41 -5.51 -21.94 -7.29
N LYS A 42 -5.49 -22.81 -6.28
CA LYS A 42 -6.68 -23.25 -5.56
C LYS A 42 -7.42 -22.08 -4.88
N LEU A 43 -6.70 -21.12 -4.31
CA LEU A 43 -7.29 -19.91 -3.71
C LEU A 43 -7.96 -19.03 -4.78
N ILE A 44 -7.32 -18.85 -5.93
CA ILE A 44 -7.87 -18.12 -7.08
C ILE A 44 -9.14 -18.79 -7.60
N GLU A 45 -9.15 -20.10 -7.72
CA GLU A 45 -10.33 -20.88 -8.11
C GLU A 45 -11.49 -20.72 -7.11
N LEU A 46 -11.20 -20.67 -5.81
CA LEU A 46 -12.22 -20.38 -4.80
C LEU A 46 -12.79 -18.99 -4.98
N TRP A 47 -11.96 -17.96 -5.15
CA TRP A 47 -12.40 -16.59 -5.36
C TRP A 47 -13.39 -16.43 -6.52
N SER A 48 -13.23 -17.19 -7.61
CA SER A 48 -14.15 -17.14 -8.75
C SER A 48 -15.60 -17.55 -8.41
N LYS A 49 -15.82 -18.24 -7.28
CA LYS A 49 -17.15 -18.65 -6.81
C LYS A 49 -17.88 -17.55 -6.06
N PHE A 50 -17.17 -16.56 -5.55
CA PHE A 50 -17.73 -15.50 -4.71
C PHE A 50 -18.35 -14.37 -5.54
N ARG A 51 -19.21 -13.58 -4.88
CA ARG A 51 -19.90 -12.45 -5.52
C ARG A 51 -18.93 -11.36 -5.95
N LYS A 52 -17.99 -11.02 -5.08
CA LYS A 52 -16.94 -10.00 -5.28
C LYS A 52 -15.74 -10.32 -4.41
N VAL A 53 -14.57 -10.03 -4.92
CA VAL A 53 -13.32 -10.05 -4.12
C VAL A 53 -12.65 -8.69 -4.25
N GLU A 54 -12.34 -8.06 -3.13
CA GLU A 54 -11.67 -6.78 -3.07
C GLU A 54 -10.33 -6.90 -2.34
N PHE A 55 -9.30 -6.33 -2.94
CA PHE A 55 -7.95 -6.29 -2.36
C PHE A 55 -7.55 -4.85 -2.07
N ALA A 56 -7.29 -4.55 -0.80
CA ALA A 56 -6.57 -3.37 -0.35
C ALA A 56 -5.09 -3.74 -0.20
N THR A 57 -4.28 -3.39 -1.19
CA THR A 57 -2.83 -3.67 -1.15
C THR A 57 -2.12 -2.58 -0.33
N SER A 58 -1.14 -2.98 0.47
CA SER A 58 -0.39 -2.05 1.32
C SER A 58 0.93 -1.68 0.64
N ILE A 59 0.89 -0.82 -0.36
CA ILE A 59 2.05 -0.39 -1.15
C ILE A 59 2.55 0.96 -0.63
N ASP A 60 3.49 0.91 0.32
CA ASP A 60 3.98 2.10 1.02
C ASP A 60 5.16 2.79 0.32
N GLY A 61 5.54 2.34 -0.88
CA GLY A 61 6.62 2.89 -1.68
C GLY A 61 6.87 2.08 -2.94
N VAL A 62 7.79 2.55 -3.78
CA VAL A 62 8.24 1.87 -5.00
C VAL A 62 9.73 1.55 -4.88
N GLY A 63 10.13 0.35 -5.33
CA GLY A 63 11.55 -0.04 -5.33
C GLY A 63 12.18 -0.06 -3.94
N PRO A 64 13.33 0.63 -3.74
CA PRO A 64 14.05 0.64 -2.47
C PRO A 64 13.22 1.14 -1.29
N VAL A 65 12.29 2.09 -1.51
CA VAL A 65 11.48 2.69 -0.45
C VAL A 65 10.60 1.65 0.24
N ILE A 66 9.88 0.81 -0.50
CA ILE A 66 9.06 -0.24 0.10
C ILE A 66 9.92 -1.36 0.68
N GLU A 67 11.05 -1.69 0.06
CA GLU A 67 11.98 -2.70 0.58
C GLU A 67 12.51 -2.30 1.95
N TYR A 68 12.89 -1.03 2.13
CA TYR A 68 13.33 -0.51 3.43
C TYR A 68 12.19 -0.51 4.46
N GLN A 69 11.01 0.03 4.12
CA GLN A 69 9.93 0.16 5.09
C GLN A 69 9.31 -1.17 5.50
N ARG A 70 9.26 -2.14 4.58
CA ARG A 70 8.63 -3.45 4.78
C ARG A 70 9.63 -4.60 4.71
N TYR A 71 10.82 -4.40 5.24
CA TYR A 71 11.84 -5.45 5.32
C TYR A 71 11.27 -6.78 5.86
N PRO A 72 11.61 -7.95 5.30
CA PRO A 72 12.55 -8.23 4.18
C PRO A 72 11.87 -8.31 2.79
N THR A 73 10.86 -7.52 2.54
CA THR A 73 10.11 -7.49 1.28
C THR A 73 11.04 -7.22 0.09
N LYS A 74 10.73 -7.85 -1.06
CA LYS A 74 11.38 -7.56 -2.35
C LYS A 74 10.38 -6.93 -3.30
N TRP A 75 10.72 -5.77 -3.85
CA TRP A 75 9.86 -5.02 -4.76
C TRP A 75 9.37 -5.85 -5.94
N THR A 76 10.25 -6.59 -6.58
CA THR A 76 9.92 -7.46 -7.72
C THR A 76 8.86 -8.51 -7.40
N GLN A 77 8.83 -9.01 -6.16
CA GLN A 77 7.80 -9.93 -5.70
C GLN A 77 6.46 -9.22 -5.50
N VAL A 78 6.48 -8.05 -4.86
CA VAL A 78 5.27 -7.23 -4.63
C VAL A 78 4.63 -6.85 -5.96
N GLU A 79 5.41 -6.32 -6.90
CA GLU A 79 4.95 -5.93 -8.23
C GLU A 79 4.29 -7.10 -8.97
N LYS A 80 4.91 -8.28 -8.95
CA LYS A 80 4.36 -9.49 -9.57
C LYS A 80 3.04 -9.93 -8.94
N VAL A 81 2.89 -9.82 -7.62
CA VAL A 81 1.63 -10.15 -6.94
C VAL A 81 0.54 -9.16 -7.33
N VAL A 82 0.82 -7.86 -7.29
CA VAL A 82 -0.14 -6.81 -7.69
C VAL A 82 -0.58 -7.00 -9.14
N GLU A 83 0.36 -7.23 -10.07
CA GLU A 83 0.05 -7.54 -11.46
C GLU A 83 -0.90 -8.74 -11.57
N THR A 84 -0.62 -9.82 -10.84
CA THR A 84 -1.45 -11.00 -10.83
C THR A 84 -2.87 -10.69 -10.36
N LEU A 85 -3.01 -9.99 -9.22
CA LEU A 85 -4.33 -9.60 -8.70
C LEU A 85 -5.10 -8.70 -9.68
N MET A 86 -4.42 -7.74 -10.32
CA MET A 86 -5.06 -6.88 -11.32
C MET A 86 -5.53 -7.65 -12.55
N ARG A 87 -4.74 -8.62 -13.03
CA ARG A 87 -5.14 -9.47 -14.16
C ARG A 87 -6.39 -10.29 -13.88
N LEU A 88 -6.59 -10.74 -12.63
CA LEU A 88 -7.79 -11.48 -12.24
C LEU A 88 -9.07 -10.68 -12.47
N SER A 89 -9.01 -9.35 -12.46
CA SER A 89 -10.17 -8.49 -12.74
C SER A 89 -10.74 -8.66 -14.16
N LYS A 90 -9.97 -9.24 -15.09
CA LYS A 90 -10.42 -9.50 -16.47
C LYS A 90 -11.42 -10.64 -16.57
N ASP A 91 -11.28 -11.62 -15.70
CA ASP A 91 -12.03 -12.88 -15.77
C ASP A 91 -12.99 -13.07 -14.58
N MET A 92 -12.80 -12.27 -13.52
CA MET A 92 -13.57 -12.39 -12.28
C MET A 92 -14.00 -11.02 -11.77
N ASN A 93 -14.99 -10.99 -10.88
CA ASN A 93 -15.39 -9.77 -10.15
C ASN A 93 -14.38 -9.44 -9.02
N VAL A 94 -13.18 -9.08 -9.44
CA VAL A 94 -12.07 -8.71 -8.57
C VAL A 94 -11.80 -7.21 -8.70
N HIS A 95 -11.66 -6.54 -7.55
CA HIS A 95 -11.31 -5.14 -7.43
C HIS A 95 -10.02 -5.01 -6.64
N VAL A 96 -9.10 -4.20 -7.15
CA VAL A 96 -7.78 -4.01 -6.53
C VAL A 96 -7.53 -2.53 -6.30
N GLY A 97 -7.30 -2.16 -5.07
CA GLY A 97 -6.90 -0.82 -4.69
C GLY A 97 -5.62 -0.85 -3.84
N THR A 98 -5.01 0.32 -3.63
CA THR A 98 -3.88 0.44 -2.73
C THR A 98 -4.17 1.43 -1.60
N ARG A 99 -3.68 1.10 -0.40
CA ARG A 99 -3.82 1.92 0.80
C ARG A 99 -2.44 2.11 1.45
N PRO A 100 -1.59 2.96 0.87
CA PRO A 100 -0.30 3.26 1.45
C PRO A 100 -0.45 3.96 2.81
N THR A 101 0.35 3.55 3.78
CA THR A 101 0.52 4.28 5.04
C THR A 101 1.65 5.28 4.87
N ILE A 102 1.31 6.56 4.87
CA ILE A 102 2.28 7.63 4.64
C ILE A 102 2.96 8.03 5.94
N THR A 103 4.27 7.93 5.92
CA THR A 103 5.21 8.29 6.98
C THR A 103 6.18 9.36 6.46
N LEU A 104 7.02 9.91 7.32
CA LEU A 104 8.10 10.79 6.88
C LEU A 104 9.15 10.09 6.00
N MET A 105 9.19 8.73 6.02
CA MET A 105 10.15 7.95 5.21
C MET A 105 9.71 7.77 3.76
N ASN A 106 8.40 7.88 3.45
CA ASN A 106 7.87 7.63 2.11
C ASN A 106 7.03 8.78 1.53
N VAL A 107 6.82 9.86 2.26
CA VAL A 107 5.99 10.97 1.76
C VAL A 107 6.52 11.55 0.44
N LEU A 108 7.83 11.54 0.23
CA LEU A 108 8.46 11.98 -1.02
C LEU A 108 8.31 10.96 -2.16
N ASP A 109 7.90 9.74 -1.86
CA ASP A 109 7.66 8.69 -2.86
C ASP A 109 6.21 8.62 -3.35
N VAL A 110 5.31 9.39 -2.74
CA VAL A 110 3.87 9.44 -3.10
C VAL A 110 3.64 9.66 -4.62
N PRO A 111 4.37 10.55 -5.31
CA PRO A 111 4.24 10.68 -6.76
C PRO A 111 4.68 9.43 -7.54
N ASN A 112 5.69 8.70 -7.07
CA ASN A 112 6.15 7.47 -7.69
C ASN A 112 5.11 6.35 -7.51
N ILE A 113 4.56 6.18 -6.29
CA ILE A 113 3.46 5.25 -6.02
C ILE A 113 2.28 5.54 -6.94
N THR A 114 1.90 6.82 -7.09
CA THR A 114 0.77 7.24 -7.91
C THR A 114 0.98 6.91 -9.38
N ARG A 115 2.17 7.23 -9.93
CA ARG A 115 2.51 6.93 -11.33
C ARG A 115 2.57 5.43 -11.59
N TRP A 116 3.32 4.71 -10.76
CA TRP A 116 3.42 3.26 -10.90
C TRP A 116 2.05 2.57 -10.84
N TRP A 117 1.18 3.00 -9.92
CA TRP A 117 -0.17 2.46 -9.79
C TRP A 117 -1.01 2.73 -11.05
N ALA A 118 -0.94 3.94 -11.60
CA ALA A 118 -1.63 4.30 -12.83
C ALA A 118 -1.13 3.46 -14.03
N ASP A 119 0.19 3.23 -14.12
CA ASP A 119 0.79 2.40 -15.17
C ASP A 119 0.34 0.94 -15.04
N MET A 120 0.34 0.38 -13.82
CA MET A 120 -0.15 -0.96 -13.53
C MET A 120 -1.63 -1.14 -13.90
N MET A 121 -2.48 -0.16 -13.54
CA MET A 121 -3.89 -0.14 -13.93
C MET A 121 -4.05 -0.12 -15.45
N ASN A 122 -3.38 0.80 -16.12
CA ASN A 122 -3.47 0.95 -17.58
C ASN A 122 -3.06 -0.32 -18.32
N LYS A 123 -2.11 -1.07 -17.78
CA LYS A 123 -1.53 -2.26 -18.41
C LYS A 123 -2.30 -3.54 -18.10
N HIS A 124 -2.78 -3.69 -16.88
CA HIS A 124 -3.24 -4.98 -16.37
C HIS A 124 -4.70 -5.01 -15.93
N TYR A 125 -5.29 -3.88 -15.53
CA TYR A 125 -6.65 -3.85 -15.02
C TYR A 125 -7.69 -3.89 -16.15
N ARG A 126 -8.86 -4.53 -15.90
CA ARG A 126 -9.94 -4.71 -16.89
C ARG A 126 -10.51 -3.38 -17.36
N ASP A 127 -10.86 -2.52 -16.43
CA ASP A 127 -11.53 -1.25 -16.69
C ASP A 127 -10.72 -0.08 -16.13
N LYS A 128 -10.21 0.74 -17.02
CA LYS A 128 -9.39 1.92 -16.67
C LYS A 128 -10.17 2.98 -15.88
N PHE A 129 -11.49 2.95 -15.95
CA PHE A 129 -12.39 3.92 -15.32
C PHE A 129 -13.15 3.32 -14.13
N ASP A 130 -12.92 2.04 -13.81
CA ASP A 130 -13.57 1.40 -12.68
C ASP A 130 -13.08 2.04 -11.36
N ASN A 131 -14.04 2.52 -10.55
CA ASN A 131 -13.79 3.00 -9.19
C ASN A 131 -13.19 1.92 -8.26
N GLY A 132 -13.03 0.68 -8.74
CA GLY A 132 -12.43 -0.43 -8.01
C GLY A 132 -10.91 -0.36 -7.85
N ALA A 133 -10.21 0.41 -8.70
CA ALA A 133 -8.77 0.56 -8.60
C ALA A 133 -8.38 1.92 -8.01
N TRP A 134 -8.50 2.05 -6.72
CA TRP A 134 -8.34 3.29 -5.97
C TRP A 134 -7.00 3.37 -5.22
N ILE A 135 -6.54 4.61 -4.97
CA ILE A 135 -5.46 4.93 -4.03
C ILE A 135 -6.04 5.75 -2.90
N ASN A 136 -5.95 5.25 -1.67
CA ASN A 136 -6.35 5.98 -0.47
C ASN A 136 -5.17 6.06 0.50
N HIS A 137 -4.60 7.25 0.66
CA HIS A 137 -3.52 7.48 1.61
C HIS A 137 -4.04 7.41 3.05
N THR A 138 -3.31 6.70 3.91
CA THR A 138 -3.51 6.70 5.35
C THR A 138 -2.31 7.36 6.01
N HIS A 139 -2.54 8.31 6.92
CA HIS A 139 -1.45 8.99 7.63
C HIS A 139 -1.01 8.16 8.83
N CYS A 140 0.29 8.00 9.00
CA CYS A 140 0.85 7.42 10.22
C CYS A 140 0.75 8.43 11.36
N LEU A 141 -0.14 8.15 12.31
CA LEU A 141 -0.34 9.00 13.48
C LEU A 141 0.56 8.59 14.65
N ASN A 142 0.90 7.33 14.74
CA ASN A 142 1.74 6.75 15.78
C ASN A 142 2.63 5.63 15.20
N PRO A 143 3.87 5.50 15.66
CA PRO A 143 4.55 6.40 16.60
C PRO A 143 4.84 7.78 15.98
N LYS A 144 4.85 8.82 16.80
CA LYS A 144 4.99 10.22 16.36
C LYS A 144 6.30 10.48 15.59
N TYR A 145 7.38 9.80 15.96
CA TYR A 145 8.69 10.00 15.33
C TYR A 145 8.75 9.53 13.85
N VAL A 146 7.77 8.77 13.35
CA VAL A 146 7.67 8.44 11.91
C VAL A 146 6.52 9.19 11.20
N SER A 147 5.78 10.02 11.89
CA SER A 147 4.73 10.85 11.27
C SER A 147 5.33 11.93 10.37
N CYS A 148 4.66 12.27 9.26
CA CYS A 148 5.07 13.37 8.38
C CYS A 148 5.16 14.71 9.10
N THR A 149 4.37 14.93 10.16
CA THR A 149 4.42 16.16 10.98
C THR A 149 5.76 16.32 11.71
N THR A 150 6.55 15.26 11.82
CA THR A 150 7.89 15.29 12.45
C THR A 150 9.00 15.70 11.49
N LEU A 151 8.75 15.81 10.17
CA LEU A 151 9.75 16.34 9.25
C LEU A 151 10.25 17.73 9.69
N PRO A 152 11.56 18.05 9.54
CA PRO A 152 12.04 19.41 9.71
C PRO A 152 11.45 20.35 8.65
N GLN A 153 11.36 21.65 8.95
CA GLN A 153 10.65 22.61 8.10
C GLN A 153 11.12 22.62 6.65
N TRP A 154 12.45 22.56 6.42
CA TRP A 154 13.01 22.52 5.07
C TRP A 154 12.54 21.28 4.27
N ALA A 155 12.39 20.13 4.93
CA ALA A 155 11.92 18.90 4.28
C ALA A 155 10.42 18.97 3.98
N LYS A 156 9.61 19.59 4.83
CA LYS A 156 8.17 19.83 4.58
C LYS A 156 7.98 20.74 3.34
N GLU A 157 8.85 21.73 3.16
CA GLU A 157 8.82 22.60 1.99
C GLU A 157 9.15 21.83 0.70
N ILE A 158 10.06 20.84 0.77
CA ILE A 158 10.31 19.91 -0.34
C ILE A 158 9.07 19.09 -0.64
N VAL A 159 8.40 18.54 0.38
CA VAL A 159 7.14 17.80 0.23
C VAL A 159 6.10 18.66 -0.48
N ALA A 160 5.89 19.90 -0.02
CA ALA A 160 4.92 20.81 -0.63
C ALA A 160 5.24 21.14 -2.10
N LYS A 161 6.51 21.28 -2.45
CA LYS A 161 6.95 21.50 -3.83
C LYS A 161 6.81 20.27 -4.72
N LYS A 162 6.92 19.06 -4.15
CA LYS A 162 6.92 17.81 -4.89
C LYS A 162 5.50 17.27 -5.12
N LEU A 163 4.58 17.54 -4.21
CA LEU A 163 3.19 17.06 -4.26
C LEU A 163 2.27 18.06 -4.99
N VAL A 164 2.64 18.36 -6.25
CA VAL A 164 1.87 19.19 -7.16
C VAL A 164 1.70 18.49 -8.50
N ASN A 165 0.68 18.88 -9.28
CA ASN A 165 0.40 18.32 -10.61
C ASN A 165 0.13 16.79 -10.56
N ALA A 166 -0.73 16.36 -9.63
CA ALA A 166 -1.19 14.98 -9.60
C ALA A 166 -1.96 14.62 -10.89
N PRO A 167 -1.95 13.33 -11.31
CA PRO A 167 -2.57 12.91 -12.57
C PRO A 167 -4.07 13.18 -12.68
N THR A 168 -4.78 13.23 -11.54
CA THR A 168 -6.22 13.51 -11.51
C THR A 168 -6.56 14.52 -10.41
N LYS A 169 -7.70 15.22 -10.56
CA LYS A 169 -8.20 16.16 -9.55
C LYS A 169 -8.33 15.50 -8.16
N ARG A 170 -8.89 14.29 -8.10
CA ARG A 170 -9.05 13.55 -6.83
C ARG A 170 -7.70 13.23 -6.17
N GLN A 171 -6.69 12.88 -6.97
CA GLN A 171 -5.35 12.64 -6.44
C GLN A 171 -4.71 13.94 -5.96
N GLN A 172 -4.94 15.07 -6.65
CA GLN A 172 -4.46 16.37 -6.19
C GLN A 172 -5.10 16.77 -4.85
N GLU A 173 -6.39 16.59 -4.69
CA GLU A 173 -7.08 16.82 -3.42
C GLU A 173 -6.48 15.97 -2.27
N ASN A 174 -6.13 14.71 -2.54
CA ASN A 174 -5.43 13.85 -1.56
C ASN A 174 -4.03 14.36 -1.24
N TRP A 175 -3.28 14.85 -2.24
CA TRP A 175 -1.94 15.40 -2.05
C TRP A 175 -1.99 16.72 -1.28
N ASP A 176 -2.93 17.60 -1.58
CA ASP A 176 -3.15 18.86 -0.87
C ASP A 176 -3.47 18.61 0.61
N TYR A 177 -4.31 17.60 0.87
CA TYR A 177 -4.59 17.18 2.25
C TYR A 177 -3.35 16.65 2.95
N LEU A 178 -2.52 15.85 2.27
CA LEU A 178 -1.26 15.33 2.82
C LEU A 178 -0.27 16.46 3.12
N VAL A 179 -0.13 17.43 2.22
CA VAL A 179 0.69 18.64 2.45
C VAL A 179 0.18 19.41 3.66
N LYS A 180 -1.12 19.68 3.73
CA LYS A 180 -1.75 20.35 4.86
C LYS A 180 -1.49 19.61 6.19
N TYR A 181 -1.62 18.29 6.20
CA TYR A 181 -1.31 17.47 7.36
C TYR A 181 0.17 17.57 7.76
N THR A 182 1.08 17.43 6.78
CA THR A 182 2.53 17.51 7.01
C THR A 182 2.94 18.86 7.61
N MET A 183 2.31 19.95 7.18
CA MET A 183 2.55 21.33 7.67
C MET A 183 1.85 21.66 8.99
N SER A 184 0.92 20.82 9.46
CA SER A 184 0.02 21.17 10.57
C SER A 184 0.70 21.29 11.94
N GLN A 185 1.88 20.72 12.12
CA GLN A 185 2.62 20.72 13.38
C GLN A 185 4.13 20.77 13.10
N ASP A 186 4.89 21.39 13.98
CA ASP A 186 6.36 21.35 13.99
C ASP A 186 6.85 20.46 15.14
N ASN A 187 7.03 19.19 14.84
CA ASN A 187 7.36 18.16 15.82
C ASN A 187 8.83 17.68 15.74
N TRP A 188 9.65 18.27 14.85
CA TRP A 188 11.04 17.84 14.69
C TRP A 188 11.86 17.97 15.97
N HIS A 189 11.72 19.10 16.68
CA HIS A 189 12.42 19.34 17.94
C HIS A 189 12.02 18.36 19.05
N LEU A 190 10.84 17.72 18.96
CA LEU A 190 10.36 16.75 19.95
C LEU A 190 10.75 15.31 19.61
N TYR A 191 10.75 14.96 18.32
CA TYR A 191 10.81 13.55 17.89
C TYR A 191 11.92 13.26 16.86
N GLY A 192 12.66 14.28 16.41
CA GLY A 192 13.70 14.10 15.39
C GLY A 192 14.83 13.16 15.83
N ASP A 193 15.25 13.26 17.10
CA ASP A 193 16.29 12.36 17.63
C ASP A 193 15.79 10.94 17.81
N ALA A 194 14.52 10.76 18.21
CA ALA A 194 13.90 9.43 18.25
C ALA A 194 13.80 8.80 16.85
N PHE A 195 13.56 9.60 15.81
CA PHE A 195 13.58 9.13 14.43
C PHE A 195 14.97 8.69 13.98
N LYS A 196 16.01 9.50 14.27
CA LYS A 196 17.40 9.16 13.94
C LYS A 196 17.87 7.89 14.65
N ASP A 197 17.54 7.74 15.95
CA ASP A 197 17.84 6.53 16.71
C ASP A 197 17.12 5.30 16.13
N TYR A 198 15.83 5.46 15.77
CA TYR A 198 15.04 4.39 15.17
C TYR A 198 15.63 3.91 13.83
N THR A 199 15.91 4.83 12.89
CA THR A 199 16.49 4.48 11.58
C THR A 199 17.91 3.93 11.73
N GLY A 200 18.76 4.51 12.56
CA GLY A 200 20.11 4.00 12.83
C GLY A 200 20.11 2.57 13.40
N LYS A 201 19.17 2.23 14.27
CA LYS A 201 19.00 0.85 14.77
C LYS A 201 18.51 -0.11 13.68
N LEU A 202 17.62 0.34 12.79
CA LEU A 202 17.19 -0.47 11.65
C LEU A 202 18.36 -0.74 10.71
N ASP A 203 19.09 0.29 10.32
CA ASP A 203 20.22 0.21 9.42
C ASP A 203 21.29 -0.75 9.96
N GLN A 204 21.67 -0.59 11.23
CA GLN A 204 22.62 -1.48 11.89
C GLN A 204 22.17 -2.95 11.88
N ARG A 205 20.89 -3.23 12.18
CA ARG A 205 20.37 -4.60 12.25
C ARG A 205 20.22 -5.27 10.89
N ARG A 206 19.99 -4.48 9.84
CA ARG A 206 19.64 -4.97 8.49
C ARG A 206 20.78 -4.84 7.51
N GLY A 207 21.86 -4.13 7.85
CA GLY A 207 22.93 -3.78 6.93
C GLY A 207 22.48 -2.82 5.83
N GLU A 208 21.51 -1.96 6.14
CA GLU A 208 20.92 -0.96 5.24
C GLU A 208 21.41 0.44 5.58
N ASP A 209 21.02 1.42 4.77
CA ASP A 209 21.33 2.83 4.97
C ASP A 209 20.14 3.67 4.49
N PHE A 210 19.38 4.22 5.42
CA PHE A 210 18.20 5.05 5.12
C PHE A 210 18.54 6.24 4.20
N ALA A 211 19.76 6.78 4.30
CA ALA A 211 20.16 7.91 3.47
C ALA A 211 20.28 7.56 1.97
N LYS A 212 20.26 6.27 1.61
CA LYS A 212 20.30 5.78 0.23
C LYS A 212 18.94 5.39 -0.33
N VAL A 213 17.90 5.49 0.45
CA VAL A 213 16.52 5.16 0.11
C VAL A 213 15.76 6.42 -0.30
#